data_b23aa97033feaeb08969d3b5f92ad0ab
#
_entry.id   b23aa97033feaeb08969d3b5f92ad0ab
#
_cell.length_a   1.000
_cell.length_b   1.000
_cell.length_c   1.000
_cell.angle_alpha   90.00
_cell.angle_beta   90.00
_cell.angle_gamma   90.00
#
_symmetry.space_group_name_H-M   'P 1'
#
loop_
_entity.id
_entity.type
_entity.pdbx_description
1 polymer ?
#
loop_
_entity_poly.entity_id
_entity_poly.type
_entity_poly.pdbx_seq_one_letter_code
_entity_poly.pdbx_strand_id
1 'polypeptide(L)'
;MYNRLTSLILAESGVSVMAISYKKLWKLLIDRDMKKKDLQKAAGISSASITKLGKNENVNTEIIEKICIALDCDVSDIMEMTNEKAK
;
A
#
# COMPACT_ATOMS: atom_id res chain seq x y z
N MET A 1 0.40 -14.85 -17.71
CA MET A 1 -0.21 -13.52 -17.86
C MET A 1 -1.55 -13.48 -17.13
N TYR A 2 -1.84 -12.38 -16.53
CA TYR A 2 -3.07 -12.21 -15.79
C TYR A 2 -4.30 -12.31 -16.70
N ASN A 3 -5.28 -13.07 -16.28
CA ASN A 3 -6.49 -13.30 -17.06
C ASN A 3 -7.69 -12.63 -16.39
N ARG A 4 -8.32 -11.71 -17.08
CA ARG A 4 -9.49 -10.99 -16.56
C ARG A 4 -10.63 -11.90 -16.22
N LEU A 5 -10.88 -12.89 -17.06
CA LEU A 5 -11.97 -13.82 -16.83
C LEU A 5 -11.76 -14.61 -15.55
N THR A 6 -10.54 -15.01 -15.31
CA THR A 6 -10.19 -15.72 -14.08
C THR A 6 -10.46 -14.83 -12.86
N SER A 7 -10.08 -13.55 -12.96
CA SER A 7 -10.30 -12.60 -11.89
C SER A 7 -11.79 -12.41 -11.61
N LEU A 8 -12.59 -12.28 -12.66
CA LEU A 8 -14.04 -12.12 -12.51
C LEU A 8 -14.68 -13.34 -11.88
N ILE A 9 -14.25 -14.51 -12.30
CA ILE A 9 -14.78 -15.77 -11.75
C ILE A 9 -14.48 -15.86 -10.26
N LEU A 10 -13.25 -15.51 -9.87
CA LEU A 10 -12.86 -15.52 -8.46
C LEU A 10 -13.69 -14.53 -7.66
N ALA A 11 -13.92 -13.34 -8.21
CA ALA A 11 -14.71 -12.33 -7.55
C ALA A 11 -16.15 -12.80 -7.34
N GLU A 12 -16.72 -13.44 -8.35
CA GLU A 12 -18.07 -13.96 -8.28
C GLU A 12 -18.20 -15.07 -7.27
N SER A 13 -17.18 -15.90 -7.15
CA SER A 13 -17.22 -17.01 -6.21
C SER A 13 -17.09 -16.58 -4.77
N GLY A 14 -16.59 -15.36 -4.54
CA GLY A 14 -16.40 -14.86 -3.19
C GLY A 14 -15.31 -15.58 -2.41
N VAL A 15 -14.50 -16.37 -3.09
CA VAL A 15 -13.46 -17.16 -2.43
C VAL A 15 -12.32 -16.30 -1.90
N SER A 16 -11.94 -15.29 -2.66
CA SER A 16 -10.85 -14.42 -2.26
C SER A 16 -11.01 -13.04 -2.86
N VAL A 17 -10.42 -12.06 -2.20
CA VAL A 17 -10.46 -10.67 -2.61
C VAL A 17 -9.04 -10.14 -2.65
N MET A 18 -8.70 -9.45 -3.74
CA MET A 18 -7.41 -8.77 -3.83
C MET A 18 -7.51 -7.44 -3.12
N ALA A 19 -6.56 -7.17 -2.27
CA ALA A 19 -6.54 -5.94 -1.49
C ALA A 19 -5.14 -5.35 -1.49
N ILE A 20 -5.08 -4.02 -1.37
CA ILE A 20 -3.80 -3.33 -1.27
C ILE A 20 -3.32 -3.42 0.17
N SER A 21 -2.03 -3.67 0.33
CA SER A 21 -1.41 -3.68 1.65
C SER A 21 -0.17 -2.79 1.63
N TYR A 22 -0.01 -1.98 2.67
CA TYR A 22 1.16 -1.12 2.86
C TYR A 22 2.05 -1.66 3.97
N LYS A 23 1.92 -2.92 4.30
CA LYS A 23 2.69 -3.54 5.36
C LYS A 23 4.20 -3.39 5.12
N LYS A 24 4.61 -3.49 3.87
CA LYS A 24 6.01 -3.32 3.50
C LYS A 24 6.52 -1.93 3.86
N LEU A 25 5.68 -0.92 3.68
CA LEU A 25 6.03 0.45 4.04
C LEU A 25 6.36 0.57 5.52
N TRP A 26 5.51 -0.01 6.37
CA TRP A 26 5.72 0.06 7.81
C TRP A 26 6.98 -0.67 8.24
N LYS A 27 7.26 -1.80 7.62
CA LYS A 27 8.50 -2.55 7.86
C LYS A 27 9.70 -1.73 7.44
N LEU A 28 9.62 -1.06 6.30
CA LEU A 28 10.71 -0.23 5.81
C LEU A 28 10.99 0.93 6.76
N LEU A 29 9.95 1.55 7.30
CA LEU A 29 10.12 2.62 8.29
C LEU A 29 10.81 2.10 9.54
N ILE A 30 10.43 0.93 10.01
CA ILE A 30 11.08 0.31 11.17
C ILE A 30 12.56 0.08 10.88
N ASP A 31 12.88 -0.45 9.72
CA ASP A 31 14.26 -0.70 9.32
C ASP A 31 15.08 0.59 9.25
N ARG A 32 14.45 1.70 8.96
CA ARG A 32 15.10 3.00 8.86
C ARG A 32 14.98 3.83 10.13
N ASP A 33 14.40 3.23 11.16
CA ASP A 33 14.25 3.90 12.45
C ASP A 33 13.41 5.18 12.33
N MET A 34 12.38 5.12 11.49
CA MET A 34 11.48 6.24 11.23
C MET A 34 10.09 5.98 11.78
N LYS A 35 9.44 7.05 12.22
CA LYS A 35 8.05 7.02 12.65
C LYS A 35 7.16 7.54 11.54
N LYS A 36 5.85 7.31 11.67
CA LYS A 36 4.88 7.81 10.69
C LYS A 36 4.97 9.33 10.53
N LYS A 37 5.22 10.05 11.62
CA LYS A 37 5.39 11.50 11.56
C LYS A 37 6.61 11.89 10.73
N ASP A 38 7.67 11.11 10.84
CA ASP A 38 8.88 11.38 10.07
C ASP A 38 8.62 11.19 8.59
N LEU A 39 7.87 10.15 8.24
CA LEU A 39 7.49 9.91 6.87
C LEU A 39 6.62 11.05 6.35
N GLN A 40 5.66 11.49 7.15
CA GLN A 40 4.77 12.59 6.78
C GLN A 40 5.55 13.83 6.41
N LYS A 41 6.54 14.19 7.22
CA LYS A 41 7.39 15.35 6.96
C LYS A 41 8.29 15.14 5.76
N ALA A 42 8.92 13.99 5.68
CA ALA A 42 9.87 13.71 4.60
C ALA A 42 9.19 13.68 3.24
N ALA A 43 8.00 13.11 3.16
CA ALA A 43 7.27 13.00 1.92
C ALA A 43 6.41 14.23 1.62
N GLY A 44 6.17 15.07 2.63
CA GLY A 44 5.33 16.25 2.46
C GLY A 44 3.87 15.90 2.20
N ILE A 45 3.36 14.88 2.90
CA ILE A 45 1.98 14.44 2.75
C ILE A 45 1.18 14.77 4.01
N SER A 46 -0.14 14.74 3.89
CA SER A 46 -1.02 15.10 5.00
C SER A 46 -1.16 13.96 5.99
N SER A 47 -1.61 14.30 7.21
CA SER A 47 -1.90 13.29 8.21
C SER A 47 -3.06 12.39 7.76
N ALA A 48 -3.98 12.93 6.98
CA ALA A 48 -5.09 12.15 6.42
C ALA A 48 -4.56 11.04 5.51
N SER A 49 -3.53 11.35 4.71
CA SER A 49 -2.89 10.35 3.85
C SER A 49 -2.25 9.25 4.67
N ILE A 50 -1.56 9.60 5.74
CA ILE A 50 -0.94 8.62 6.63
C ILE A 50 -2.01 7.71 7.24
N THR A 51 -3.15 8.29 7.65
CA THR A 51 -4.25 7.52 8.21
C THR A 51 -4.80 6.51 7.21
N LYS A 52 -4.98 6.94 5.96
CA LYS A 52 -5.45 6.03 4.90
C LYS A 52 -4.47 4.90 4.66
N LEU A 53 -3.19 5.21 4.64
CA LEU A 53 -2.15 4.18 4.48
C LEU A 53 -2.21 3.18 5.63
N GLY A 54 -2.44 3.65 6.85
CA GLY A 54 -2.55 2.77 8.00
C GLY A 54 -3.76 1.84 7.97
N LYS A 55 -4.78 2.22 7.20
CA LYS A 55 -5.99 1.42 7.03
C LYS A 55 -6.00 0.61 5.73
N ASN A 56 -4.89 0.63 5.01
CA ASN A 56 -4.79 -0.02 3.70
C ASN A 56 -5.83 0.50 2.72
N GLU A 57 -6.14 1.78 2.79
CA GLU A 57 -7.08 2.42 1.88
C GLU A 57 -6.34 2.96 0.66
N ASN A 58 -7.09 3.22 -0.39
CA ASN A 58 -6.50 3.78 -1.61
C ASN A 58 -6.05 5.21 -1.38
N VAL A 59 -4.89 5.55 -1.93
CA VAL A 59 -4.39 6.91 -1.95
C VAL A 59 -4.01 7.25 -3.39
N ASN A 60 -3.85 8.54 -3.67
CA ASN A 60 -3.42 8.99 -4.98
C ASN A 60 -2.02 8.48 -5.30
N THR A 61 -1.77 8.22 -6.58
CA THR A 61 -0.43 7.84 -7.01
C THR A 61 0.59 8.94 -6.69
N GLU A 62 0.16 10.18 -6.62
CA GLU A 62 1.02 11.28 -6.21
C GLU A 62 1.57 11.07 -4.80
N ILE A 63 0.74 10.56 -3.90
CA ILE A 63 1.16 10.24 -2.54
C ILE A 63 2.21 9.13 -2.55
N ILE A 64 1.97 8.10 -3.36
CA ILE A 64 2.90 6.99 -3.51
C ILE A 64 4.23 7.49 -4.06
N GLU A 65 4.17 8.36 -5.08
CA GLU A 65 5.36 8.92 -5.69
C GLU A 65 6.19 9.70 -4.65
N LYS A 66 5.54 10.53 -3.86
CA LYS A 66 6.22 11.33 -2.83
C LYS A 66 6.90 10.43 -1.79
N ILE A 67 6.25 9.35 -1.40
CA ILE A 67 6.82 8.40 -0.45
C ILE A 67 8.05 7.73 -1.04
N CYS A 68 7.95 7.28 -2.29
CA CYS A 68 9.08 6.62 -2.95
C CYS A 68 10.27 7.56 -3.08
N ILE A 69 10.03 8.82 -3.41
CA ILE A 69 11.10 9.81 -3.51
C ILE A 69 11.72 10.04 -2.13
N ALA A 70 10.90 10.21 -1.11
CA ALA A 70 11.37 10.50 0.24
C ALA A 70 12.22 9.35 0.81
N LEU A 71 11.83 8.12 0.51
CA LEU A 71 12.52 6.93 1.03
C LEU A 71 13.52 6.34 0.05
N ASP A 72 13.64 6.94 -1.14
CA ASP A 72 14.54 6.47 -2.19
C ASP A 72 14.32 4.97 -2.46
N CYS A 73 13.09 4.61 -2.77
CA CYS A 73 12.71 3.22 -2.99
C CYS A 73 11.69 3.13 -4.11
N ASP A 74 11.35 1.89 -4.48
CA ASP A 74 10.38 1.62 -5.52
C ASP A 74 9.00 1.34 -4.92
N VAL A 75 7.98 1.41 -5.76
CA VAL A 75 6.59 1.13 -5.34
C VAL A 75 6.49 -0.26 -4.71
N SER A 76 7.16 -1.24 -5.29
CA SER A 76 7.13 -2.61 -4.79
C SER A 76 7.74 -2.76 -3.40
N ASP A 77 8.50 -1.77 -2.95
CA ASP A 77 9.10 -1.79 -1.62
C ASP A 77 8.15 -1.30 -0.54
N ILE A 78 7.05 -0.66 -0.92
CA ILE A 78 6.13 -0.05 0.04
C ILE A 78 4.71 -0.58 -0.03
N MET A 79 4.33 -1.21 -1.14
CA MET A 79 2.97 -1.72 -1.26
C MET A 79 2.92 -2.99 -2.08
N GLU A 80 1.85 -3.74 -1.91
CA GLU A 80 1.63 -4.97 -2.65
C GLU A 80 0.15 -5.28 -2.68
N MET A 81 -0.24 -6.12 -3.63
CA MET A 81 -1.59 -6.67 -3.65
C MET A 81 -1.57 -7.98 -2.89
N THR A 82 -2.48 -8.12 -1.96
CA THR A 82 -2.61 -9.35 -1.20
C THR A 82 -3.90 -10.05 -1.59
N ASN A 83 -3.90 -11.35 -1.49
CA ASN A 83 -5.08 -12.16 -1.77
C ASN A 83 -5.68 -12.60 -0.45
N GLU A 84 -6.71 -11.89 -0.03
CA GLU A 84 -7.36 -12.19 1.24
C GLU A 84 -8.57 -13.07 1.02
N LYS A 85 -8.72 -14.07 1.85
CA LYS A 85 -9.86 -14.94 1.75
C LYS A 85 -11.08 -14.27 2.37
N ALA A 86 -12.20 -14.41 1.71
CA ALA A 86 -13.48 -13.95 2.25
C ALA A 86 -13.80 -14.78 3.49
N LYS A 87 -14.22 -14.11 4.52
CA LYS A 87 -14.56 -14.78 5.77
C LYS A 87 -16.04 -14.72 6.05
#